data_f7b778abd0425855e14e6c79befc4c47
#
_entry.id   f7b778abd0425855e14e6c79befc4c47
#
_cell.length_a   1.000
_cell.length_b   1.000
_cell.length_c   1.000
_cell.angle_alpha   90.00
_cell.angle_beta   90.00
_cell.angle_gamma   90.00
#
_symmetry.space_group_name_H-M   'P 1'
#
loop_
_entity.id
_entity.type
_entity.pdbx_description
1 polymer ?
#
loop_
_entity_poly.entity_id
_entity_poly.type
_entity_poly.pdbx_seq_one_letter_code
_entity_poly.pdbx_strand_id
1 'polypeptide(L)'
;MKPGSDVPGVIRLLREFAQRFKDGYGQPTRAQWYAGQVDSLETLCRHSFEDTGLAEGLLTDRYWHILQNSVPDDVYGAGVFKQELNFQAWRLERAAQQLESVRDFAQSGEGIVVVPDSNILIHCGEVQGIDWKAAVGAEKTHIIVPLVVVAELDELKRTLRDKKDRETIRTNIRQLRAVLHGVKPGDAARLADGVTIAVLPDPVGHRRLPVNDEEICERAALLKSFRAPLVLATNDYNMQIRALGFDLDTVEVPEAVD
;
A
#
# COMPACT_ATOMS: atom_id res chain seq x y z
N MET A 1 -2.86 -4.21 4.30
CA MET A 1 -4.25 -4.62 4.64
C MET A 1 -4.30 -6.13 4.77
N LYS A 2 -5.11 -6.68 5.69
CA LYS A 2 -5.31 -8.12 5.77
C LYS A 2 -6.12 -8.62 4.57
N PRO A 3 -5.82 -9.85 4.08
CA PRO A 3 -6.59 -10.45 3.00
C PRO A 3 -8.10 -10.51 3.33
N GLY A 4 -8.95 -10.22 2.35
CA GLY A 4 -10.40 -10.21 2.52
C GLY A 4 -11.00 -9.02 3.25
N SER A 5 -10.21 -8.01 3.63
CA SER A 5 -10.72 -6.78 4.24
C SER A 5 -11.55 -5.97 3.23
N ASP A 6 -12.71 -5.46 3.68
CA ASP A 6 -13.51 -4.47 2.93
C ASP A 6 -12.83 -3.09 2.99
N VAL A 7 -11.87 -2.85 2.10
CA VAL A 7 -11.08 -1.60 2.11
C VAL A 7 -11.95 -0.35 1.89
N PRO A 8 -12.94 -0.32 0.98
CA PRO A 8 -13.88 0.79 0.89
C PRO A 8 -14.64 1.05 2.19
N GLY A 9 -15.08 -0.01 2.87
CA GLY A 9 -15.71 0.09 4.20
C GLY A 9 -14.78 0.64 5.26
N VAL A 10 -13.51 0.19 5.27
CA VAL A 10 -12.48 0.71 6.18
C VAL A 10 -12.24 2.19 5.95
N ILE A 11 -12.09 2.65 4.71
CA ILE A 11 -11.93 4.08 4.37
C ILE A 11 -13.10 4.90 4.93
N ARG A 12 -14.32 4.44 4.71
CA ARG A 12 -15.53 5.10 5.21
C ARG A 12 -15.51 5.21 6.75
N LEU A 13 -15.22 4.10 7.43
CA LEU A 13 -15.15 4.06 8.89
C LEU A 13 -14.05 4.96 9.45
N LEU A 14 -12.87 4.99 8.85
CA LEU A 14 -11.79 5.91 9.27
C LEU A 14 -12.24 7.37 9.18
N ARG A 15 -12.96 7.76 8.12
CA ARG A 15 -13.51 9.11 7.96
C ARG A 15 -14.62 9.41 8.98
N GLU A 16 -15.50 8.45 9.25
CA GLU A 16 -16.54 8.58 10.26
C GLU A 16 -15.95 8.78 11.66
N PHE A 17 -14.93 8.00 12.04
CA PHE A 17 -14.23 8.19 13.30
C PHE A 17 -13.49 9.53 13.37
N ALA A 18 -12.84 9.94 12.28
CA ALA A 18 -12.22 11.27 12.21
C ALA A 18 -13.22 12.38 12.46
N GLN A 19 -14.42 12.30 11.87
CA GLN A 19 -15.48 13.27 12.09
C GLN A 19 -16.00 13.21 13.53
N ARG A 20 -16.23 12.01 14.08
CA ARG A 20 -16.65 11.86 15.48
C ARG A 20 -15.65 12.50 16.45
N PHE A 21 -14.33 12.36 16.20
CA PHE A 21 -13.33 13.03 17.03
C PHE A 21 -13.39 14.56 16.91
N LYS A 22 -13.61 15.12 15.71
CA LYS A 22 -13.80 16.57 15.55
C LYS A 22 -15.01 17.09 16.31
N ASP A 23 -16.10 16.32 16.34
CA ASP A 23 -17.35 16.69 16.99
C ASP A 23 -17.37 16.34 18.49
N GLY A 24 -16.40 15.54 18.95
CA GLY A 24 -16.40 14.96 20.30
C GLY A 24 -16.08 15.92 21.43
N TYR A 25 -15.68 17.16 21.14
CA TYR A 25 -15.29 18.13 22.18
C TYR A 25 -16.42 18.47 23.17
N GLY A 26 -17.66 18.47 22.72
CA GLY A 26 -18.86 18.79 23.51
C GLY A 26 -19.44 17.62 24.32
N GLN A 27 -18.80 16.44 24.32
CA GLN A 27 -19.35 15.26 25.01
C GLN A 27 -19.32 15.41 26.53
N PRO A 28 -20.44 15.10 27.23
CA PRO A 28 -20.55 15.30 28.69
C PRO A 28 -19.64 14.37 29.50
N THR A 29 -19.32 13.18 28.99
CA THR A 29 -18.45 12.18 29.64
C THR A 29 -17.19 11.96 28.80
N ARG A 30 -16.36 12.99 28.67
CA ARG A 30 -15.24 13.08 27.72
C ARG A 30 -14.32 11.85 27.74
N ALA A 31 -13.82 11.46 28.92
CA ALA A 31 -12.88 10.35 29.04
C ALA A 31 -13.51 9.00 28.66
N GLN A 32 -14.71 8.70 29.15
CA GLN A 32 -15.41 7.45 28.85
C GLN A 32 -15.81 7.35 27.37
N TRP A 33 -16.35 8.45 26.83
CA TRP A 33 -16.70 8.51 25.41
C TRP A 33 -15.47 8.28 24.53
N TYR A 34 -14.35 8.97 24.83
CA TYR A 34 -13.11 8.84 24.08
C TYR A 34 -12.55 7.43 24.15
N ALA A 35 -12.50 6.81 25.35
CA ALA A 35 -12.08 5.44 25.52
C ALA A 35 -12.89 4.48 24.65
N GLY A 36 -14.22 4.60 24.62
CA GLY A 36 -15.07 3.76 23.78
C GLY A 36 -14.85 3.94 22.28
N GLN A 37 -14.56 5.18 21.83
CA GLN A 37 -14.20 5.42 20.42
C GLN A 37 -12.85 4.78 20.07
N VAL A 38 -11.84 4.93 20.94
CA VAL A 38 -10.49 4.37 20.72
C VAL A 38 -10.55 2.85 20.71
N ASP A 39 -11.25 2.21 21.64
CA ASP A 39 -11.40 0.75 21.72
C ASP A 39 -12.04 0.18 20.42
N SER A 40 -13.14 0.80 19.98
CA SER A 40 -13.81 0.40 18.74
C SER A 40 -12.92 0.55 17.51
N LEU A 41 -12.16 1.64 17.44
CA LEU A 41 -11.27 1.94 16.33
C LEU A 41 -10.00 1.07 16.36
N GLU A 42 -9.44 0.80 17.53
CA GLU A 42 -8.32 -0.12 17.70
C GLU A 42 -8.68 -1.51 17.20
N THR A 43 -9.84 -2.01 17.60
CA THR A 43 -10.39 -3.28 17.13
C THR A 43 -10.51 -3.30 15.61
N LEU A 44 -11.09 -2.27 14.99
CA LEU A 44 -11.17 -2.13 13.54
C LEU A 44 -9.80 -2.18 12.89
N CYS A 45 -8.85 -1.41 13.41
CA CYS A 45 -7.50 -1.35 12.85
C CYS A 45 -6.78 -2.69 12.93
N ARG A 46 -6.84 -3.38 14.08
CA ARG A 46 -6.21 -4.71 14.26
C ARG A 46 -6.82 -5.80 13.38
N HIS A 47 -8.11 -5.68 13.05
CA HIS A 47 -8.75 -6.63 12.13
C HIS A 47 -8.45 -6.33 10.66
N SER A 48 -8.23 -5.08 10.30
CA SER A 48 -8.13 -4.65 8.90
C SER A 48 -6.70 -4.51 8.38
N PHE A 49 -5.75 -4.22 9.26
CA PHE A 49 -4.35 -3.95 8.86
C PHE A 49 -3.39 -5.02 9.37
N GLU A 50 -2.40 -5.38 8.56
CA GLU A 50 -1.25 -6.19 9.01
C GLU A 50 -0.32 -5.35 9.90
N ASP A 51 -0.01 -4.12 9.46
CA ASP A 51 0.75 -3.17 10.27
C ASP A 51 -0.08 -2.66 11.44
N THR A 52 0.40 -2.85 12.66
CA THR A 52 -0.24 -2.40 13.89
C THR A 52 -0.03 -0.91 14.20
N GLY A 53 0.78 -0.21 13.42
CA GLY A 53 1.18 1.17 13.71
C GLY A 53 0.03 2.18 13.77
N LEU A 54 -1.07 1.94 13.03
CA LEU A 54 -2.27 2.78 13.14
C LEU A 54 -3.00 2.51 14.46
N ALA A 55 -3.15 1.25 14.87
CA ALA A 55 -3.79 0.85 16.12
C ALA A 55 -2.96 1.32 17.34
N GLU A 56 -1.66 1.04 17.36
CA GLU A 56 -0.75 1.44 18.45
C GLU A 56 -0.73 2.95 18.64
N GLY A 57 -0.75 3.70 17.56
CA GLY A 57 -0.75 5.15 17.65
C GLY A 57 -2.06 5.78 18.15
N LEU A 58 -3.12 4.99 18.40
CA LEU A 58 -4.30 5.47 19.12
C LEU A 58 -4.04 5.59 20.62
N LEU A 59 -3.14 4.76 21.16
CA LEU A 59 -2.81 4.67 22.57
C LEU A 59 -1.66 5.65 22.92
N THR A 60 -1.89 6.94 22.71
CA THR A 60 -0.91 8.01 22.98
C THR A 60 -0.69 8.21 24.49
N ASP A 61 0.38 8.93 24.86
CA ASP A 61 0.56 9.37 26.26
C ASP A 61 -0.62 10.23 26.73
N ARG A 62 -1.21 11.05 25.82
CA ARG A 62 -2.39 11.85 26.15
C ARG A 62 -3.64 10.98 26.36
N TYR A 63 -3.80 9.90 25.60
CA TYR A 63 -4.87 8.94 25.84
C TYR A 63 -4.83 8.42 27.27
N TRP A 64 -3.67 7.93 27.72
CA TRP A 64 -3.50 7.43 29.08
C TRP A 64 -3.70 8.51 30.12
N HIS A 65 -3.19 9.72 29.88
CA HIS A 65 -3.40 10.85 30.77
C HIS A 65 -4.88 11.21 30.93
N ILE A 66 -5.64 11.21 29.84
CA ILE A 66 -7.08 11.47 29.82
C ILE A 66 -7.84 10.44 30.63
N LEU A 67 -7.49 9.14 30.51
CA LEU A 67 -8.15 8.09 31.26
C LEU A 67 -7.86 8.13 32.75
N GLN A 68 -6.61 8.37 33.14
CA GLN A 68 -6.17 8.30 34.54
C GLN A 68 -6.64 9.51 35.36
N ASN A 69 -6.74 10.68 34.75
CA ASN A 69 -6.92 11.94 35.48
C ASN A 69 -8.33 12.55 35.37
N SER A 70 -9.30 11.82 34.78
CA SER A 70 -10.66 12.35 34.56
C SER A 70 -10.60 13.79 34.09
N VAL A 71 -10.44 14.03 32.80
CA VAL A 71 -10.14 15.37 32.19
C VAL A 71 -10.81 16.48 32.97
N PRO A 72 -10.04 17.35 33.68
CA PRO A 72 -10.64 18.45 34.42
C PRO A 72 -11.48 19.30 33.46
N ASP A 73 -12.64 19.79 33.95
CA ASP A 73 -13.48 20.72 33.18
C ASP A 73 -12.89 22.12 33.09
N ASP A 74 -11.64 22.30 33.59
CA ASP A 74 -10.93 23.56 33.47
C ASP A 74 -10.43 23.78 32.01
N VAL A 75 -9.99 25.00 31.75
CA VAL A 75 -9.52 25.45 30.43
C VAL A 75 -8.33 24.61 29.93
N TYR A 76 -7.46 24.15 30.84
CA TYR A 76 -6.28 23.39 30.51
C TYR A 76 -6.63 21.95 30.10
N GLY A 77 -7.42 21.25 30.89
CA GLY A 77 -7.89 19.90 30.58
C GLY A 77 -8.71 19.85 29.29
N ALA A 78 -9.57 20.85 29.09
CA ALA A 78 -10.31 21.01 27.84
C ALA A 78 -9.39 21.23 26.63
N GLY A 79 -8.30 21.97 26.80
CA GLY A 79 -7.28 22.21 25.75
C GLY A 79 -6.54 20.93 25.35
N VAL A 80 -6.08 20.13 26.31
CA VAL A 80 -5.39 18.85 26.09
C VAL A 80 -6.30 17.86 25.36
N PHE A 81 -7.54 17.74 25.80
CA PHE A 81 -8.55 16.88 25.18
C PHE A 81 -8.80 17.27 23.71
N LYS A 82 -8.99 18.56 23.44
CA LYS A 82 -9.19 19.06 22.08
C LYS A 82 -7.99 18.78 21.17
N GLN A 83 -6.78 18.96 21.68
CA GLN A 83 -5.55 18.66 20.92
C GLN A 83 -5.46 17.17 20.58
N GLU A 84 -5.79 16.28 21.52
CA GLU A 84 -5.80 14.85 21.27
C GLU A 84 -6.82 14.47 20.20
N LEU A 85 -8.07 14.94 20.31
CA LEU A 85 -9.09 14.68 19.32
C LEU A 85 -8.69 15.15 17.90
N ASN A 86 -8.14 16.35 17.80
CA ASN A 86 -7.67 16.89 16.53
C ASN A 86 -6.50 16.06 15.94
N PHE A 87 -5.59 15.60 16.78
CA PHE A 87 -4.47 14.79 16.36
C PHE A 87 -4.93 13.42 15.84
N GLN A 88 -5.85 12.75 16.54
CA GLN A 88 -6.42 11.49 16.11
C GLN A 88 -7.23 11.65 14.82
N ALA A 89 -8.08 12.68 14.74
CA ALA A 89 -8.83 12.98 13.52
C ALA A 89 -7.91 13.15 12.30
N TRP A 90 -6.85 13.96 12.45
CA TRP A 90 -5.85 14.15 11.39
C TRP A 90 -5.17 12.84 10.96
N ARG A 91 -4.80 11.97 11.91
CA ARG A 91 -4.19 10.67 11.61
C ARG A 91 -5.11 9.77 10.79
N LEU A 92 -6.37 9.70 11.17
CA LEU A 92 -7.38 8.88 10.48
C LEU A 92 -7.68 9.40 9.09
N GLU A 93 -7.82 10.71 8.93
CA GLU A 93 -8.00 11.32 7.61
C GLU A 93 -6.82 11.03 6.69
N ARG A 94 -5.59 11.11 7.24
CA ARG A 94 -4.39 10.79 6.49
C ARG A 94 -4.35 9.33 6.08
N ALA A 95 -4.70 8.38 6.97
CA ALA A 95 -4.79 6.97 6.64
C ALA A 95 -5.83 6.69 5.56
N ALA A 96 -7.03 7.27 5.67
CA ALA A 96 -8.07 7.16 4.65
C ALA A 96 -7.60 7.71 3.29
N GLN A 97 -6.93 8.86 3.27
CA GLN A 97 -6.41 9.51 2.07
C GLN A 97 -5.31 8.67 1.40
N GLN A 98 -4.46 7.99 2.19
CA GLN A 98 -3.45 7.08 1.67
C GLN A 98 -4.08 5.86 0.97
N LEU A 99 -5.11 5.27 1.56
CA LEU A 99 -5.86 4.17 0.94
C LEU A 99 -6.57 4.61 -0.35
N GLU A 100 -7.16 5.81 -0.36
CA GLU A 100 -7.77 6.39 -1.57
C GLU A 100 -6.74 6.59 -2.68
N SER A 101 -5.54 7.06 -2.35
CA SER A 101 -4.46 7.19 -3.32
C SER A 101 -4.08 5.85 -3.95
N VAL A 102 -4.04 4.76 -3.16
CA VAL A 102 -3.79 3.40 -3.71
C VAL A 102 -4.94 2.96 -4.61
N ARG A 103 -6.19 3.26 -4.25
CA ARG A 103 -7.35 3.01 -5.12
C ARG A 103 -7.20 3.73 -6.46
N ASP A 104 -6.86 5.00 -6.43
CA ASP A 104 -6.72 5.81 -7.63
C ASP A 104 -5.58 5.27 -8.52
N PHE A 105 -4.48 4.79 -7.93
CA PHE A 105 -3.44 4.05 -8.66
C PHE A 105 -3.97 2.77 -9.31
N ALA A 106 -4.69 1.95 -8.56
CA ALA A 106 -5.27 0.72 -9.11
C ALA A 106 -6.19 0.98 -10.29
N GLN A 107 -6.86 2.13 -10.31
CA GLN A 107 -7.83 2.54 -11.33
C GLN A 107 -7.23 3.40 -12.45
N SER A 108 -5.96 3.77 -12.40
CA SER A 108 -5.31 4.69 -13.36
C SER A 108 -5.04 4.10 -14.74
N GLY A 109 -5.06 2.76 -14.88
CA GLY A 109 -4.87 2.06 -16.16
C GLY A 109 -6.08 1.23 -16.56
N GLU A 110 -5.99 0.49 -17.65
CA GLU A 110 -7.04 -0.39 -18.15
C GLU A 110 -6.58 -1.86 -18.19
N GLY A 111 -7.51 -2.80 -18.20
CA GLY A 111 -7.25 -4.24 -18.35
C GLY A 111 -6.89 -4.94 -17.03
N ILE A 112 -6.18 -6.07 -17.13
CA ILE A 112 -5.72 -6.84 -15.98
C ILE A 112 -4.57 -6.10 -15.29
N VAL A 113 -4.63 -5.99 -13.97
CA VAL A 113 -3.52 -5.46 -13.18
C VAL A 113 -2.46 -6.53 -12.99
N VAL A 114 -1.21 -6.20 -13.30
CA VAL A 114 -0.04 -7.08 -13.10
C VAL A 114 0.90 -6.42 -12.13
N VAL A 115 1.21 -7.11 -11.05
CA VAL A 115 2.26 -6.71 -10.11
C VAL A 115 3.47 -7.61 -10.33
N PRO A 116 4.57 -7.13 -10.92
CA PRO A 116 5.77 -7.93 -11.08
C PRO A 116 6.56 -8.02 -9.78
N ASP A 117 7.15 -9.18 -9.52
CA ASP A 117 8.24 -9.28 -8.56
C ASP A 117 9.57 -8.78 -9.18
N SER A 118 10.62 -8.67 -8.37
CA SER A 118 11.93 -8.23 -8.85
C SER A 118 12.58 -9.25 -9.79
N ASN A 119 12.37 -10.56 -9.60
CA ASN A 119 12.94 -11.61 -10.43
C ASN A 119 12.48 -11.52 -11.89
N ILE A 120 11.22 -11.13 -12.12
CA ILE A 120 10.71 -10.89 -13.48
C ILE A 120 11.51 -9.77 -14.16
N LEU A 121 11.76 -8.67 -13.44
CA LEU A 121 12.50 -7.52 -14.00
C LEU A 121 14.02 -7.74 -14.06
N ILE A 122 14.53 -8.85 -13.50
CA ILE A 122 15.94 -9.24 -13.57
C ILE A 122 16.17 -10.23 -14.72
N HIS A 123 15.33 -11.27 -14.81
CA HIS A 123 15.60 -12.45 -15.65
C HIS A 123 14.74 -12.54 -16.92
N CYS A 124 13.57 -11.90 -16.95
CA CYS A 124 12.69 -11.96 -18.13
C CYS A 124 12.96 -10.86 -19.16
N GLY A 125 14.03 -10.08 -18.98
CA GLY A 125 14.47 -9.06 -19.93
C GLY A 125 14.02 -7.64 -19.61
N GLU A 126 14.07 -6.78 -20.62
CA GLU A 126 13.68 -5.38 -20.46
C GLU A 126 12.16 -5.25 -20.32
N VAL A 127 11.70 -4.41 -19.39
CA VAL A 127 10.27 -4.25 -19.07
C VAL A 127 9.40 -3.91 -20.29
N GLN A 128 9.97 -3.20 -21.27
CA GLN A 128 9.30 -2.88 -22.54
C GLN A 128 9.28 -4.05 -23.52
N GLY A 129 10.20 -5.01 -23.39
CA GLY A 129 10.34 -6.18 -24.26
C GLY A 129 9.51 -7.38 -23.81
N ILE A 130 9.01 -7.37 -22.57
CA ILE A 130 8.16 -8.47 -22.07
C ILE A 130 6.78 -8.40 -22.75
N ASP A 131 6.32 -9.53 -23.28
CA ASP A 131 4.96 -9.64 -23.81
C ASP A 131 3.96 -9.85 -22.66
N TRP A 132 3.65 -8.76 -21.98
CA TRP A 132 2.73 -8.74 -20.86
C TRP A 132 1.32 -9.20 -21.24
N LYS A 133 0.87 -8.93 -22.47
CA LYS A 133 -0.44 -9.37 -22.97
C LYS A 133 -0.53 -10.88 -23.10
N ALA A 134 0.48 -11.48 -23.69
CA ALA A 134 0.57 -12.95 -23.81
C ALA A 134 0.70 -13.59 -22.42
N ALA A 135 1.50 -13.04 -21.53
CA ALA A 135 1.69 -13.58 -20.19
C ALA A 135 0.38 -13.69 -19.40
N VAL A 136 -0.52 -12.69 -19.52
CA VAL A 136 -1.78 -12.68 -18.77
C VAL A 136 -3.01 -13.04 -19.61
N GLY A 137 -2.84 -13.30 -20.92
CA GLY A 137 -3.94 -13.64 -21.82
C GLY A 137 -4.95 -12.50 -22.02
N ALA A 138 -4.51 -11.23 -22.02
CA ALA A 138 -5.41 -10.07 -22.11
C ALA A 138 -4.88 -9.00 -23.07
N GLU A 139 -5.82 -8.36 -23.79
CA GLU A 139 -5.49 -7.28 -24.75
C GLU A 139 -5.04 -5.97 -24.08
N LYS A 140 -5.48 -5.75 -22.83
CA LYS A 140 -5.10 -4.58 -22.03
C LYS A 140 -4.52 -5.01 -20.70
N THR A 141 -3.37 -4.43 -20.36
CA THR A 141 -2.61 -4.78 -19.15
C THR A 141 -2.13 -3.51 -18.47
N HIS A 142 -2.34 -3.44 -17.16
CA HIS A 142 -1.86 -2.35 -16.33
C HIS A 142 -0.81 -2.88 -15.35
N ILE A 143 0.45 -2.53 -15.59
CA ILE A 143 1.58 -2.96 -14.74
C ILE A 143 1.70 -1.97 -13.59
N ILE A 144 1.67 -2.47 -12.36
CA ILE A 144 1.92 -1.65 -11.17
C ILE A 144 3.14 -2.20 -10.45
N VAL A 145 4.23 -1.45 -10.48
CA VAL A 145 5.49 -1.81 -9.82
C VAL A 145 5.52 -1.23 -8.41
N PRO A 146 5.47 -2.03 -7.33
CA PRO A 146 5.63 -1.52 -5.97
C PRO A 146 7.01 -0.90 -5.77
N LEU A 147 7.10 0.14 -4.93
CA LEU A 147 8.38 0.80 -4.67
C LEU A 147 9.43 -0.13 -4.04
N VAL A 148 9.01 -1.16 -3.31
CA VAL A 148 9.91 -2.19 -2.77
C VAL A 148 10.67 -2.91 -3.88
N VAL A 149 10.01 -3.25 -5.00
CA VAL A 149 10.65 -3.87 -6.18
C VAL A 149 11.70 -2.94 -6.77
N VAL A 150 11.38 -1.65 -6.93
CA VAL A 150 12.35 -0.65 -7.44
C VAL A 150 13.55 -0.52 -6.51
N ALA A 151 13.32 -0.52 -5.19
CA ALA A 151 14.39 -0.44 -4.20
C ALA A 151 15.29 -1.68 -4.23
N GLU A 152 14.72 -2.87 -4.40
CA GLU A 152 15.46 -4.12 -4.53
C GLU A 152 16.32 -4.15 -5.80
N LEU A 153 15.77 -3.74 -6.94
CA LEU A 153 16.57 -3.58 -8.17
C LEU A 153 17.72 -2.59 -7.98
N ASP A 154 17.51 -1.50 -7.24
CA ASP A 154 18.55 -0.49 -6.99
C ASP A 154 19.67 -1.01 -6.08
N GLU A 155 19.38 -1.94 -5.19
CA GLU A 155 20.36 -2.65 -4.36
C GLU A 155 21.09 -3.72 -5.15
N LEU A 156 20.37 -4.57 -5.89
CA LEU A 156 20.93 -5.69 -6.64
C LEU A 156 21.86 -5.24 -7.76
N LYS A 157 21.61 -4.10 -8.41
CA LYS A 157 22.55 -3.57 -9.41
C LYS A 157 23.96 -3.32 -8.87
N ARG A 158 24.12 -3.22 -7.54
CA ARG A 158 25.43 -3.01 -6.87
C ARG A 158 26.06 -4.31 -6.40
N THR A 159 25.24 -5.28 -6.03
CA THR A 159 25.68 -6.51 -5.34
C THR A 159 25.75 -7.74 -6.25
N LEU A 160 24.95 -7.81 -7.31
CA LEU A 160 24.93 -8.94 -8.24
C LEU A 160 26.27 -9.10 -8.94
N ARG A 161 26.74 -10.35 -9.02
CA ARG A 161 28.01 -10.68 -9.70
C ARG A 161 27.83 -10.85 -11.21
N ASP A 162 26.67 -11.35 -11.63
CA ASP A 162 26.38 -11.55 -13.04
C ASP A 162 26.32 -10.20 -13.79
N LYS A 163 27.04 -10.12 -14.90
CA LYS A 163 27.15 -8.88 -15.68
C LYS A 163 25.88 -8.63 -16.52
N LYS A 164 25.27 -9.71 -17.06
CA LYS A 164 24.07 -9.64 -17.89
C LYS A 164 22.90 -9.13 -17.04
N ASP A 165 22.66 -9.75 -15.89
CA ASP A 165 21.59 -9.36 -14.97
C ASP A 165 21.76 -7.92 -14.50
N ARG A 166 22.98 -7.50 -14.16
CA ARG A 166 23.25 -6.10 -13.79
C ARG A 166 22.93 -5.11 -14.90
N GLU A 167 23.19 -5.45 -16.15
CA GLU A 167 22.87 -4.58 -17.27
C GLU A 167 21.37 -4.51 -17.52
N THR A 168 20.66 -5.65 -17.44
CA THR A 168 19.20 -5.73 -17.49
C THR A 168 18.58 -4.86 -16.42
N ILE A 169 19.00 -4.97 -15.16
CA ILE A 169 18.53 -4.13 -14.05
C ILE A 169 18.75 -2.64 -14.35
N ARG A 170 19.94 -2.25 -14.80
CA ARG A 170 20.24 -0.84 -15.12
C ARG A 170 19.34 -0.32 -16.24
N THR A 171 19.11 -1.15 -17.25
CA THR A 171 18.21 -0.79 -18.35
C THR A 171 16.78 -0.64 -17.87
N ASN A 172 16.27 -1.58 -17.06
CA ASN A 172 14.94 -1.52 -16.50
C ASN A 172 14.74 -0.28 -15.62
N ILE A 173 15.67 0.03 -14.73
CA ILE A 173 15.60 1.27 -13.92
C ILE A 173 15.60 2.52 -14.83
N ARG A 174 16.40 2.54 -15.90
CA ARG A 174 16.44 3.64 -16.86
C ARG A 174 15.13 3.78 -17.64
N GLN A 175 14.55 2.66 -18.08
CA GLN A 175 13.27 2.63 -18.79
C GLN A 175 12.13 3.08 -17.88
N LEU A 176 12.03 2.55 -16.66
CA LEU A 176 11.04 2.99 -15.67
C LEU A 176 11.13 4.50 -15.43
N ARG A 177 12.35 5.01 -15.25
CA ARG A 177 12.56 6.45 -15.06
C ARG A 177 12.16 7.26 -16.30
N ALA A 178 12.49 6.80 -17.50
CA ALA A 178 12.17 7.50 -18.74
C ALA A 178 10.66 7.51 -19.02
N VAL A 179 9.99 6.38 -18.84
CA VAL A 179 8.54 6.23 -19.07
C VAL A 179 7.74 7.06 -18.05
N LEU A 180 8.22 7.12 -16.81
CA LEU A 180 7.53 7.87 -15.74
C LEU A 180 7.94 9.34 -15.67
N HIS A 181 8.89 9.78 -16.50
CA HIS A 181 9.31 11.19 -16.55
C HIS A 181 8.16 12.08 -17.02
N GLY A 182 7.77 13.04 -16.20
CA GLY A 182 6.66 13.96 -16.50
C GLY A 182 5.26 13.41 -16.21
N VAL A 183 5.13 12.15 -15.77
CA VAL A 183 3.88 11.57 -15.31
C VAL A 183 3.59 12.07 -13.90
N LYS A 184 2.36 12.53 -13.65
CA LYS A 184 1.97 12.97 -12.30
C LYS A 184 1.91 11.78 -11.35
N PRO A 185 2.20 11.98 -10.06
CA PRO A 185 1.97 10.94 -9.06
C PRO A 185 0.51 10.46 -9.11
N GLY A 186 0.32 9.15 -9.25
CA GLY A 186 -1.01 8.54 -9.38
C GLY A 186 -1.46 8.27 -10.82
N ASP A 187 -0.81 8.83 -11.83
CA ASP A 187 -1.11 8.54 -13.23
C ASP A 187 -0.27 7.36 -13.74
N ALA A 188 -0.80 6.67 -14.76
CA ALA A 188 -0.09 5.63 -15.49
C ALA A 188 0.55 6.20 -16.77
N ALA A 189 1.72 5.69 -17.11
CA ALA A 189 2.37 5.96 -18.39
C ALA A 189 2.06 4.84 -19.39
N ARG A 190 2.07 5.17 -20.69
CA ARG A 190 1.99 4.16 -21.76
C ARG A 190 3.34 3.48 -21.91
N LEU A 191 3.39 2.16 -21.79
CA LEU A 191 4.60 1.36 -21.99
C LEU A 191 4.65 0.80 -23.42
N ALA A 192 3.54 0.22 -23.87
CA ALA A 192 3.35 -0.33 -25.21
C ALA A 192 1.89 -0.20 -25.64
N ASP A 193 1.52 -0.75 -26.80
CA ASP A 193 0.12 -0.78 -27.22
C ASP A 193 -0.72 -1.68 -26.31
N GLY A 194 -1.77 -1.10 -25.71
CA GLY A 194 -2.59 -1.79 -24.72
C GLY A 194 -1.92 -2.04 -23.36
N VAL A 195 -0.67 -1.59 -23.15
CA VAL A 195 0.07 -1.79 -21.91
C VAL A 195 0.40 -0.45 -21.26
N THR A 196 -0.03 -0.28 -20.02
CA THR A 196 0.31 0.89 -19.18
C THR A 196 1.13 0.46 -17.96
N ILE A 197 1.93 1.39 -17.43
CA ILE A 197 2.76 1.15 -16.25
C ILE A 197 2.71 2.31 -15.28
N ALA A 198 2.70 1.98 -14.00
CA ALA A 198 2.80 2.93 -12.89
C ALA A 198 3.73 2.39 -11.81
N VAL A 199 4.30 3.27 -10.99
CA VAL A 199 5.03 2.87 -9.78
C VAL A 199 4.17 3.25 -8.57
N LEU A 200 3.85 2.26 -7.74
CA LEU A 200 3.10 2.48 -6.50
C LEU A 200 4.08 2.93 -5.40
N PRO A 201 3.99 4.19 -4.93
CA PRO A 201 4.83 4.66 -3.85
C PRO A 201 4.40 4.08 -2.51
N ASP A 202 5.32 4.02 -1.56
CA ASP A 202 4.97 3.76 -0.17
C ASP A 202 4.27 4.98 0.42
N PRO A 203 3.21 4.80 1.19
CA PRO A 203 2.61 5.89 1.95
C PRO A 203 3.61 6.51 2.93
N VAL A 204 3.51 7.81 3.18
CA VAL A 204 4.39 8.48 4.14
C VAL A 204 4.20 7.89 5.54
N GLY A 205 5.27 7.37 6.11
CA GLY A 205 5.27 6.69 7.42
C GLY A 205 4.93 5.19 7.33
N HIS A 206 4.79 4.65 6.12
CA HIS A 206 4.67 3.21 5.94
C HIS A 206 5.92 2.48 6.44
N ARG A 207 5.71 1.44 7.22
CA ARG A 207 6.76 0.51 7.66
C ARG A 207 6.69 -0.72 6.79
N ARG A 208 7.71 -0.93 5.97
CA ARG A 208 7.82 -2.14 5.14
C ARG A 208 7.90 -3.38 6.01
N LEU A 209 7.32 -4.46 5.53
CA LEU A 209 7.50 -5.77 6.13
C LEU A 209 8.97 -6.20 6.05
N PRO A 210 9.47 -7.01 7.01
CA PRO A 210 10.87 -7.42 7.03
C PRO A 210 11.31 -8.25 5.82
N VAL A 211 10.36 -8.90 5.14
CA VAL A 211 10.59 -9.75 3.96
C VAL A 211 9.99 -9.06 2.75
N ASN A 212 10.81 -8.77 1.73
CA ASN A 212 10.37 -8.07 0.52
C ASN A 212 9.24 -8.80 -0.21
N ASP A 213 9.30 -10.13 -0.30
CA ASP A 213 8.25 -10.93 -0.93
C ASP A 213 6.89 -10.74 -0.25
N GLU A 214 6.86 -10.69 1.09
CA GLU A 214 5.64 -10.44 1.86
C GLU A 214 5.12 -9.02 1.63
N GLU A 215 6.02 -8.05 1.55
CA GLU A 215 5.67 -6.67 1.23
C GLU A 215 5.07 -6.56 -0.18
N ILE A 216 5.64 -7.25 -1.18
CA ILE A 216 5.10 -7.26 -2.55
C ILE A 216 3.71 -7.90 -2.56
N CYS A 217 3.52 -9.04 -1.88
CA CYS A 217 2.22 -9.71 -1.76
C CYS A 217 1.18 -8.81 -1.05
N GLU A 218 1.57 -8.14 0.04
CA GLU A 218 0.69 -7.21 0.77
C GLU A 218 0.24 -6.04 -0.12
N ARG A 219 1.16 -5.48 -0.90
CA ARG A 219 0.87 -4.41 -1.85
C ARG A 219 -0.06 -4.86 -2.97
N ALA A 220 0.17 -6.06 -3.51
CA ALA A 220 -0.69 -6.65 -4.53
C ALA A 220 -2.09 -6.95 -4.00
N ALA A 221 -2.22 -7.52 -2.80
CA ALA A 221 -3.49 -7.79 -2.15
C ALA A 221 -4.28 -6.49 -1.87
N LEU A 222 -3.61 -5.43 -1.46
CA LEU A 222 -4.22 -4.12 -1.29
C LEU A 222 -4.77 -3.57 -2.63
N LEU A 223 -4.00 -3.67 -3.72
CA LEU A 223 -4.45 -3.26 -5.05
C LEU A 223 -5.65 -4.11 -5.53
N LYS A 224 -5.62 -5.45 -5.31
CA LYS A 224 -6.71 -6.38 -5.65
C LYS A 224 -8.02 -5.97 -4.97
N SER A 225 -7.98 -5.45 -3.75
CA SER A 225 -9.15 -4.98 -3.01
C SER A 225 -9.86 -3.80 -3.68
N PHE A 226 -9.18 -3.05 -4.54
CA PHE A 226 -9.76 -1.94 -5.30
C PHE A 226 -10.05 -2.27 -6.75
N ARG A 227 -9.35 -3.25 -7.31
CA ARG A 227 -9.49 -3.62 -8.72
C ARG A 227 -9.10 -5.07 -8.97
N ALA A 228 -10.05 -5.83 -9.47
CA ALA A 228 -9.87 -7.17 -10.01
C ALA A 228 -10.25 -7.19 -11.52
N PRO A 229 -9.67 -8.08 -12.33
CA PRO A 229 -8.66 -9.06 -11.96
C PRO A 229 -7.27 -8.44 -11.75
N LEU A 230 -6.51 -9.02 -10.82
CA LEU A 230 -5.12 -8.71 -10.54
C LEU A 230 -4.33 -10.01 -10.43
N VAL A 231 -3.15 -10.05 -11.01
CA VAL A 231 -2.21 -11.18 -10.91
C VAL A 231 -0.83 -10.71 -10.45
N LEU A 232 -0.16 -11.54 -9.67
CA LEU A 232 1.24 -11.37 -9.31
C LEU A 232 2.11 -12.11 -10.35
N ALA A 233 2.95 -11.40 -11.07
CA ALA A 233 3.88 -12.01 -12.02
C ALA A 233 5.16 -12.43 -11.28
N THR A 234 5.40 -13.74 -11.22
CA THR A 234 6.58 -14.33 -10.57
C THR A 234 6.90 -15.69 -11.12
N ASN A 235 8.20 -15.97 -11.29
CA ASN A 235 8.73 -17.29 -11.60
C ASN A 235 9.32 -17.99 -10.36
N ASP A 236 9.29 -17.34 -9.20
CA ASP A 236 9.78 -17.92 -7.94
C ASP A 236 8.67 -18.75 -7.27
N TYR A 237 8.94 -20.04 -7.06
CA TYR A 237 7.99 -20.96 -6.40
C TYR A 237 7.66 -20.54 -4.96
N ASN A 238 8.62 -20.03 -4.20
CA ASN A 238 8.35 -19.57 -2.83
C ASN A 238 7.39 -18.38 -2.84
N MET A 239 7.59 -17.46 -3.81
CA MET A 239 6.71 -16.32 -3.99
C MET A 239 5.30 -16.75 -4.38
N GLN A 240 5.15 -17.77 -5.26
CA GLN A 240 3.85 -18.34 -5.62
C GLN A 240 3.13 -18.92 -4.40
N ILE A 241 3.84 -19.66 -3.52
CA ILE A 241 3.27 -20.21 -2.28
C ILE A 241 2.85 -19.08 -1.32
N ARG A 242 3.67 -18.03 -1.16
CA ARG A 242 3.32 -16.86 -0.34
C ARG A 242 2.06 -16.15 -0.87
N ALA A 243 1.97 -15.98 -2.18
CA ALA A 243 0.84 -15.33 -2.85
C ALA A 243 -0.51 -16.01 -2.50
N LEU A 244 -0.53 -17.35 -2.34
CA LEU A 244 -1.73 -18.07 -1.89
C LEU A 244 -2.22 -17.59 -0.51
N GLY A 245 -1.30 -17.29 0.41
CA GLY A 245 -1.63 -16.77 1.74
C GLY A 245 -2.28 -15.38 1.70
N PHE A 246 -2.10 -14.63 0.62
CA PHE A 246 -2.70 -13.32 0.36
C PHE A 246 -3.89 -13.36 -0.62
N ASP A 247 -4.39 -14.55 -0.95
CA ASP A 247 -5.48 -14.73 -1.93
C ASP A 247 -5.14 -14.10 -3.29
N LEU A 248 -3.89 -14.26 -3.76
CA LEU A 248 -3.42 -13.73 -5.03
C LEU A 248 -3.26 -14.85 -6.06
N ASP A 249 -3.74 -14.59 -7.28
CA ASP A 249 -3.43 -15.40 -8.44
C ASP A 249 -2.01 -15.04 -8.93
N THR A 250 -1.27 -16.04 -9.44
CA THR A 250 0.07 -15.85 -9.97
C THR A 250 0.14 -16.19 -11.44
N VAL A 251 1.08 -15.57 -12.15
CA VAL A 251 1.39 -15.87 -13.54
C VAL A 251 2.91 -15.94 -13.73
N GLU A 252 3.35 -16.93 -14.50
CA GLU A 252 4.75 -17.05 -14.91
C GLU A 252 4.97 -16.24 -16.19
N VAL A 253 6.16 -15.62 -16.28
CA VAL A 253 6.58 -14.85 -17.45
C VAL A 253 7.75 -15.60 -18.09
N PRO A 254 7.72 -15.88 -19.41
CA PRO A 254 8.84 -16.55 -20.07
C PRO A 254 10.13 -15.76 -19.89
N GLU A 255 11.21 -16.46 -19.56
CA GLU A 255 12.54 -15.87 -19.53
C GLU A 255 12.96 -15.42 -20.95
N ALA A 256 13.75 -14.37 -21.02
CA ALA A 256 14.26 -13.89 -22.29
C ALA A 256 15.17 -14.99 -22.92
N VAL A 257 14.76 -15.50 -24.06
CA VAL A 257 15.60 -16.44 -24.86
C VAL A 257 16.79 -15.66 -25.39
N ASP A 258 18.01 -16.23 -25.16
CA ASP A 258 19.28 -15.66 -25.63
C ASP A 258 19.41 -15.65 -27.16
#